data_8c8cf096ba2b0cfdc93744b9828bc1ac
#
_entry.id   8c8cf096ba2b0cfdc93744b9828bc1ac
#
_cell.length_a   1.000
_cell.length_b   1.000
_cell.length_c   1.000
_cell.angle_alpha   90.00
_cell.angle_beta   90.00
_cell.angle_gamma   90.00
#
_symmetry.space_group_name_H-M   'P 1'
#
loop_
_entity.id
_entity.type
_entity.pdbx_description
1 polymer ?
#
loop_
_entity_poly.entity_id
_entity_poly.type
_entity_poly.pdbx_seq_one_letter_code
_entity_poly.pdbx_strand_id
1 'polypeptide(L)'
;MENRILKDLFALFTIATPTRYTQSQIDKAIAVISNYCESKKIPFKTFKKKQDKRTYTSLLINSPENKNKILIAALDTPSMGLLNNKYDYLDNKENLKKKRNSLTISIVLSILIISCIIVLTLHANLSSNSSKSIFVIIVGLIVILSSWISSEHAVRHNEPNDCALAIAMKLLENHPDIGLILVDGFYQNVGISFLLNSNKWLQNKHCIFIGEIDTSARLCTYANTSPQLANNALSQFKHLIFYAMTDFQKSKINFRRCEVDFNILENMYQLLEKEL
;
A
#
# COMPACT_ATOMS: atom_id res chain seq x y z
N MET A 1 -8.52 -27.39 9.72
CA MET A 1 -9.26 -26.28 10.35
C MET A 1 -8.51 -24.94 10.24
N GLU A 2 -7.20 -24.92 10.39
CA GLU A 2 -6.33 -23.72 10.36
C GLU A 2 -6.34 -22.96 9.02
N ASN A 3 -6.30 -23.69 7.91
CA ASN A 3 -6.36 -23.10 6.56
C ASN A 3 -7.67 -22.32 6.27
N ARG A 4 -8.76 -22.63 6.98
CA ARG A 4 -10.03 -21.94 6.80
C ARG A 4 -10.00 -20.52 7.34
N ILE A 5 -9.40 -20.32 8.52
CA ILE A 5 -9.31 -18.98 9.14
C ILE A 5 -8.49 -18.03 8.26
N LEU A 6 -7.35 -18.47 7.72
CA LEU A 6 -6.57 -17.66 6.79
C LEU A 6 -7.34 -17.30 5.53
N LYS A 7 -8.11 -18.26 4.96
CA LYS A 7 -8.96 -18.00 3.79
C LYS A 7 -10.05 -16.99 4.10
N ASP A 8 -10.69 -17.10 5.27
CA ASP A 8 -11.76 -16.18 5.67
C ASP A 8 -11.20 -14.77 5.91
N LEU A 9 -10.04 -14.63 6.56
CA LEU A 9 -9.35 -13.36 6.77
C LEU A 9 -8.87 -12.76 5.44
N PHE A 10 -8.28 -13.55 4.57
CA PHE A 10 -7.87 -13.10 3.23
C PHE A 10 -9.08 -12.60 2.44
N ALA A 11 -10.19 -13.37 2.43
CA ALA A 11 -11.41 -12.96 1.76
C ALA A 11 -12.00 -11.65 2.35
N LEU A 12 -11.88 -11.44 3.67
CA LEU A 12 -12.30 -10.21 4.33
C LEU A 12 -11.59 -8.99 3.72
N PHE A 13 -10.27 -9.05 3.50
CA PHE A 13 -9.51 -7.94 2.92
C PHE A 13 -9.74 -7.81 1.42
N THR A 14 -9.72 -8.92 0.69
CA THR A 14 -9.82 -8.92 -0.78
C THR A 14 -11.21 -8.53 -1.27
N ILE A 15 -12.29 -8.92 -0.56
CA ILE A 15 -13.67 -8.67 -0.99
C ILE A 15 -14.23 -7.40 -0.37
N ALA A 16 -14.08 -7.24 0.96
CA ALA A 16 -14.69 -6.11 1.65
C ALA A 16 -13.91 -4.80 1.46
N THR A 17 -12.58 -4.88 1.32
CA THR A 17 -11.70 -3.71 1.23
C THR A 17 -10.60 -3.87 0.17
N PRO A 18 -10.94 -4.15 -1.10
CA PRO A 18 -9.98 -4.50 -2.15
C PRO A 18 -8.99 -3.37 -2.50
N THR A 19 -9.34 -2.14 -2.17
CA THR A 19 -8.49 -0.96 -2.37
C THR A 19 -8.47 -0.14 -1.09
N ARG A 20 -7.27 0.29 -0.67
CA ARG A 20 -7.07 1.06 0.56
C ARG A 20 -6.08 2.20 0.30
N TYR A 21 -6.48 3.10 -0.60
CA TYR A 21 -5.64 4.22 -1.03
C TYR A 21 -6.22 5.59 -0.66
N THR A 22 -7.51 5.82 -0.93
CA THR A 22 -8.18 7.07 -0.57
C THR A 22 -8.60 7.06 0.90
N GLN A 23 -8.82 8.25 1.49
CA GLN A 23 -9.27 8.37 2.88
C GLN A 23 -10.54 7.55 3.14
N SER A 24 -11.54 7.66 2.24
CA SER A 24 -12.80 6.90 2.38
C SER A 24 -12.59 5.38 2.35
N GLN A 25 -11.66 4.90 1.52
CA GLN A 25 -11.32 3.47 1.45
C GLN A 25 -10.58 3.00 2.71
N ILE A 26 -9.67 3.82 3.25
CA ILE A 26 -8.99 3.56 4.52
C ILE A 26 -10.01 3.53 5.67
N ASP A 27 -10.91 4.52 5.74
CA ASP A 27 -11.93 4.58 6.78
C ASP A 27 -12.86 3.35 6.72
N LYS A 28 -13.21 2.88 5.50
CA LYS A 28 -13.95 1.63 5.31
C LYS A 28 -13.18 0.41 5.81
N ALA A 29 -11.89 0.31 5.49
CA ALA A 29 -11.04 -0.79 5.94
C ALA A 29 -10.92 -0.81 7.48
N ILE A 30 -10.73 0.36 8.09
CA ILE A 30 -10.69 0.51 9.54
C ILE A 30 -12.02 0.04 10.16
N ALA A 31 -13.16 0.44 9.61
CA ALA A 31 -14.47 0.01 10.10
C ALA A 31 -14.62 -1.52 10.05
N VAL A 32 -14.22 -2.15 8.95
CA VAL A 32 -14.27 -3.62 8.79
C VAL A 32 -13.40 -4.31 9.83
N ILE A 33 -12.15 -3.84 10.02
CA ILE A 33 -11.22 -4.43 10.98
C ILE A 33 -11.69 -4.17 12.43
N SER A 34 -12.22 -2.98 12.71
CA SER A 34 -12.77 -2.64 14.03
C SER A 34 -13.93 -3.56 14.40
N ASN A 35 -14.88 -3.77 13.49
CA ASN A 35 -15.99 -4.70 13.70
C ASN A 35 -15.50 -6.14 13.95
N TYR A 36 -14.45 -6.55 13.23
CA TYR A 36 -13.83 -7.85 13.47
C TYR A 36 -13.21 -7.93 14.87
N CYS A 37 -12.43 -6.93 15.29
CA CYS A 37 -11.84 -6.86 16.63
C CYS A 37 -12.91 -6.86 17.74
N GLU A 38 -14.01 -6.11 17.54
CA GLU A 38 -15.15 -6.10 18.48
C GLU A 38 -15.78 -7.50 18.60
N SER A 39 -16.00 -8.19 17.48
CA SER A 39 -16.56 -9.55 17.49
C SER A 39 -15.68 -10.55 18.25
N LYS A 40 -14.37 -10.32 18.26
CA LYS A 40 -13.36 -11.13 18.98
C LYS A 40 -13.01 -10.58 20.37
N LYS A 41 -13.61 -9.47 20.79
CA LYS A 41 -13.31 -8.76 22.05
C LYS A 41 -11.84 -8.34 22.17
N ILE A 42 -11.19 -8.03 21.05
CA ILE A 42 -9.81 -7.54 21.00
C ILE A 42 -9.84 -6.00 21.11
N PRO A 43 -9.17 -5.39 22.10
CA PRO A 43 -9.16 -3.94 22.23
C PRO A 43 -8.39 -3.29 21.09
N PHE A 44 -8.88 -2.15 20.59
CA PHE A 44 -8.21 -1.37 19.55
C PHE A 44 -8.41 0.12 19.77
N LYS A 45 -7.51 0.91 19.18
CA LYS A 45 -7.63 2.37 19.10
C LYS A 45 -7.07 2.87 17.77
N THR A 46 -7.61 4.00 17.28
CA THR A 46 -7.12 4.66 16.09
C THR A 46 -6.14 5.76 16.45
N PHE A 47 -5.04 5.84 15.70
CA PHE A 47 -4.09 6.94 15.76
C PHE A 47 -4.22 7.75 14.46
N LYS A 48 -4.55 9.06 14.58
CA LYS A 48 -4.76 9.94 13.44
C LYS A 48 -3.74 11.07 13.41
N LYS A 49 -3.18 11.33 12.23
CA LYS A 49 -2.30 12.47 12.00
C LYS A 49 -2.65 13.14 10.68
N LYS A 50 -2.93 14.44 10.74
CA LYS A 50 -3.20 15.25 9.55
C LYS A 50 -1.90 15.83 9.00
N GLN A 51 -1.68 15.68 7.70
CA GLN A 51 -0.64 16.38 6.96
C GLN A 51 -1.24 16.89 5.65
N ASP A 52 -1.12 18.16 5.41
CA ASP A 52 -1.70 18.85 4.27
C ASP A 52 -3.20 18.59 4.16
N LYS A 53 -3.64 18.01 3.05
CA LYS A 53 -5.06 17.70 2.79
C LYS A 53 -5.46 16.26 3.19
N ARG A 54 -4.50 15.41 3.64
CA ARG A 54 -4.76 14.01 3.98
C ARG A 54 -4.65 13.76 5.48
N THR A 55 -5.53 12.94 6.01
CA THR A 55 -5.44 12.39 7.37
C THR A 55 -4.95 10.94 7.27
N TYR A 56 -3.79 10.66 7.82
CA TYR A 56 -3.27 9.30 7.95
C TYR A 56 -3.85 8.67 9.21
N THR A 57 -4.40 7.46 9.08
CA THR A 57 -5.06 6.79 10.19
C THR A 57 -4.48 5.39 10.36
N SER A 58 -3.73 5.18 11.43
CA SER A 58 -3.21 3.85 11.80
C SER A 58 -4.07 3.22 12.87
N LEU A 59 -4.15 1.89 12.88
CA LEU A 59 -4.92 1.12 13.86
C LEU A 59 -3.95 0.40 14.81
N LEU A 60 -4.11 0.65 16.11
CA LEU A 60 -3.35 0.02 17.17
C LEU A 60 -4.26 -1.01 17.85
N ILE A 61 -3.91 -2.30 17.75
CA ILE A 61 -4.76 -3.41 18.18
C ILE A 61 -4.05 -4.17 19.30
N ASN A 62 -4.81 -4.56 20.30
CA ASN A 62 -4.37 -5.27 21.50
C ASN A 62 -3.35 -4.48 22.35
N SER A 63 -3.54 -3.15 22.44
CA SER A 63 -2.72 -2.25 23.28
C SER A 63 -1.21 -2.46 23.09
N PRO A 64 -0.66 -2.21 21.90
CA PRO A 64 0.73 -2.54 21.57
C PRO A 64 1.75 -1.84 22.47
N GLU A 65 1.40 -0.71 23.09
CA GLU A 65 2.24 -0.02 24.06
C GLU A 65 2.59 -0.88 25.28
N ASN A 66 1.70 -1.79 25.66
CA ASN A 66 1.83 -2.68 26.82
C ASN A 66 2.46 -4.04 26.46
N LYS A 67 2.78 -4.26 25.19
CA LYS A 67 3.34 -5.53 24.70
C LYS A 67 4.84 -5.41 24.45
N ASN A 68 5.56 -6.52 24.58
CA ASN A 68 7.00 -6.58 24.27
C ASN A 68 7.26 -6.83 22.78
N LYS A 69 6.44 -7.65 22.16
CA LYS A 69 6.50 -7.99 20.74
C LYS A 69 5.36 -7.32 20.00
N ILE A 70 5.65 -6.69 18.87
CA ILE A 70 4.70 -5.92 18.09
C ILE A 70 4.81 -6.35 16.63
N LEU A 71 3.68 -6.77 16.07
CA LEU A 71 3.52 -6.93 14.64
C LEU A 71 3.19 -5.58 14.00
N ILE A 72 3.76 -5.33 12.84
CA ILE A 72 3.46 -4.14 12.04
C ILE A 72 3.16 -4.60 10.62
N ALA A 73 2.07 -4.12 10.02
CA ALA A 73 1.75 -4.37 8.62
C ALA A 73 1.19 -3.10 7.95
N ALA A 74 1.34 -3.01 6.63
CA ALA A 74 0.76 -1.91 5.87
C ALA A 74 -0.76 -2.07 5.78
N LEU A 75 -1.51 -1.03 6.15
CA LEU A 75 -2.96 -0.98 5.96
C LEU A 75 -3.32 -0.52 4.56
N ASP A 76 -2.61 0.49 4.05
CA ASP A 76 -2.85 1.08 2.73
C ASP A 76 -2.36 0.16 1.59
N THR A 77 -2.89 0.41 0.41
CA THR A 77 -2.40 -0.20 -0.84
C THR A 77 -1.61 0.86 -1.63
N PRO A 78 -0.57 0.44 -2.38
CA PRO A 78 0.20 1.38 -3.17
C PRO A 78 -0.65 2.03 -4.27
N SER A 79 -0.31 3.27 -4.64
CA SER A 79 -0.84 3.89 -5.84
C SER A 79 0.15 3.72 -6.99
N MET A 80 -0.37 3.54 -8.18
CA MET A 80 0.44 3.41 -9.40
C MET A 80 -0.08 4.34 -10.47
N GLY A 81 0.86 4.98 -11.18
CA GLY A 81 0.55 5.67 -12.43
C GLY A 81 0.43 4.68 -13.60
N LEU A 82 -0.32 5.04 -14.63
CA LEU A 82 -0.57 4.21 -15.82
C LEU A 82 0.73 3.71 -16.50
N LEU A 83 1.79 4.49 -16.42
CA LEU A 83 3.09 4.20 -17.02
C LEU A 83 4.05 3.47 -16.10
N ASN A 84 3.67 3.25 -14.84
CA ASN A 84 4.55 2.65 -13.84
C ASN A 84 3.86 1.49 -13.13
N ASN A 85 4.12 0.28 -13.60
CA ASN A 85 3.57 -0.96 -13.07
C ASN A 85 4.50 -1.72 -12.11
N LYS A 86 5.58 -1.08 -11.66
CA LYS A 86 6.56 -1.69 -10.75
C LYS A 86 6.81 -0.77 -9.57
N TYR A 87 6.47 -1.22 -8.38
CA TYR A 87 6.70 -0.53 -7.12
C TYR A 87 7.81 -1.23 -6.34
N ASP A 88 8.78 -0.46 -5.82
CA ASP A 88 9.78 -0.95 -4.88
C ASP A 88 9.41 -0.44 -3.48
N TYR A 89 8.83 -1.30 -2.67
CA TYR A 89 8.35 -0.87 -1.35
C TYR A 89 9.49 -0.65 -0.32
N LEU A 90 10.72 -1.03 -0.64
CA LEU A 90 11.90 -0.73 0.18
C LEU A 90 12.61 0.56 -0.27
N ASP A 91 12.51 0.96 -1.53
CA ASP A 91 13.16 2.16 -2.08
C ASP A 91 12.16 3.27 -2.43
N ASN A 92 11.81 4.06 -1.42
CA ASN A 92 10.93 5.21 -1.62
C ASN A 92 11.52 6.30 -2.53
N LYS A 93 12.84 6.44 -2.58
CA LYS A 93 13.47 7.44 -3.47
C LYS A 93 13.27 7.05 -4.93
N GLU A 94 13.46 5.77 -5.25
CA GLU A 94 13.20 5.27 -6.61
C GLU A 94 11.71 5.42 -6.97
N ASN A 95 10.80 5.09 -6.06
CA ASN A 95 9.37 5.25 -6.28
C ASN A 95 8.96 6.70 -6.53
N LEU A 96 9.48 7.65 -5.73
CA LEU A 96 9.24 9.09 -5.93
C LEU A 96 9.83 9.58 -7.26
N LYS A 97 11.01 9.09 -7.67
CA LYS A 97 11.61 9.40 -8.95
C LYS A 97 10.76 8.89 -10.12
N LYS A 98 10.28 7.64 -10.02
CA LYS A 98 9.37 7.05 -11.02
C LYS A 98 8.06 7.83 -11.12
N LYS A 99 7.47 8.18 -9.98
CA LYS A 99 6.26 9.01 -9.92
C LYS A 99 6.48 10.34 -10.61
N ARG A 100 7.58 11.04 -10.31
CA ARG A 100 7.94 12.32 -10.93
C ARG A 100 8.13 12.16 -12.44
N ASN A 101 8.85 11.13 -12.89
CA ASN A 101 9.07 10.86 -14.32
C ASN A 101 7.75 10.57 -15.05
N SER A 102 6.86 9.77 -14.47
CA SER A 102 5.54 9.49 -15.03
C SER A 102 4.72 10.78 -15.18
N LEU A 103 4.73 11.65 -14.17
CA LEU A 103 4.06 12.95 -14.20
C LEU A 103 4.65 13.86 -15.31
N THR A 104 5.98 13.91 -15.43
CA THR A 104 6.67 14.70 -16.46
C THR A 104 6.31 14.19 -17.87
N ILE A 105 6.35 12.88 -18.09
CA ILE A 105 5.96 12.28 -19.38
C ILE A 105 4.50 12.60 -19.71
N SER A 106 3.60 12.52 -18.72
CA SER A 106 2.18 12.85 -18.87
C SER A 106 1.98 14.31 -19.31
N ILE A 107 2.69 15.24 -18.68
CA ILE A 107 2.65 16.68 -19.01
C ILE A 107 3.18 16.90 -20.42
N VAL A 108 4.33 16.32 -20.79
CA VAL A 108 4.93 16.45 -22.11
C VAL A 108 3.99 15.90 -23.20
N LEU A 109 3.41 14.73 -22.97
CA LEU A 109 2.42 14.14 -23.89
C LEU A 109 1.20 15.04 -24.05
N SER A 110 0.67 15.61 -22.96
CA SER A 110 -0.46 16.53 -23.00
C SER A 110 -0.13 17.78 -23.82
N ILE A 111 1.05 18.38 -23.64
CA ILE A 111 1.52 19.55 -24.40
C ILE A 111 1.65 19.20 -25.89
N LEU A 112 2.25 18.05 -26.23
CA LEU A 112 2.40 17.61 -27.63
C LEU A 112 1.03 17.42 -28.30
N ILE A 113 0.08 16.78 -27.63
CA ILE A 113 -1.26 16.57 -28.15
C ILE A 113 -1.97 17.91 -28.37
N ILE A 114 -1.90 18.85 -27.40
CA ILE A 114 -2.48 20.19 -27.54
C ILE A 114 -1.85 20.93 -28.73
N SER A 115 -0.51 20.88 -28.85
CA SER A 115 0.21 21.51 -29.98
C SER A 115 -0.21 20.95 -31.34
N CYS A 116 -0.31 19.62 -31.47
CA CYS A 116 -0.79 18.97 -32.70
C CYS A 116 -2.21 19.42 -33.07
N ILE A 117 -3.09 19.60 -32.08
CA ILE A 117 -4.45 20.05 -32.36
C ILE A 117 -4.48 21.51 -32.82
N ILE A 118 -3.71 22.39 -32.19
CA ILE A 118 -3.60 23.77 -32.59
C ILE A 118 -3.14 23.85 -34.05
N VAL A 119 -2.11 23.07 -34.45
CA VAL A 119 -1.60 23.01 -35.81
C VAL A 119 -2.68 22.49 -36.78
N LEU A 120 -3.37 21.42 -36.43
CA LEU A 120 -4.45 20.84 -37.24
C LEU A 120 -5.63 21.82 -37.43
N THR A 121 -6.01 22.56 -36.38
CA THR A 121 -7.09 23.56 -36.45
C THR A 121 -6.70 24.76 -37.29
N LEU A 122 -5.46 25.22 -37.22
CA LEU A 122 -4.97 26.32 -38.04
C LEU A 122 -4.89 25.90 -39.55
N HIS A 123 -4.48 24.64 -39.84
CA HIS A 123 -4.35 24.14 -41.20
C HIS A 123 -5.71 23.84 -41.85
N ALA A 124 -6.70 23.42 -41.08
CA ALA A 124 -8.01 23.03 -41.61
C ALA A 124 -8.93 24.20 -42.00
N ASN A 125 -8.52 25.47 -41.87
CA ASN A 125 -9.28 26.67 -42.18
C ASN A 125 -10.74 26.59 -41.71
N LEU A 126 -10.91 26.29 -40.41
CA LEU A 126 -12.18 25.92 -39.79
C LEU A 126 -13.12 27.11 -39.66
N SER A 127 -13.76 27.49 -40.79
CA SER A 127 -14.72 28.61 -40.84
C SER A 127 -16.17 28.22 -40.49
N SER A 128 -16.48 26.93 -40.49
CA SER A 128 -17.85 26.43 -40.22
C SER A 128 -18.13 26.15 -38.72
N ASN A 129 -19.40 26.30 -38.32
CA ASN A 129 -19.83 26.02 -36.94
C ASN A 129 -19.62 24.55 -36.51
N SER A 130 -19.75 23.60 -37.45
CA SER A 130 -19.48 22.17 -37.23
C SER A 130 -18.03 21.91 -36.81
N SER A 131 -17.11 22.64 -37.40
CA SER A 131 -15.67 22.51 -37.12
C SER A 131 -15.34 23.01 -35.71
N LYS A 132 -16.00 24.06 -35.22
CA LYS A 132 -15.85 24.58 -33.85
C LYS A 132 -16.34 23.55 -32.85
N SER A 133 -17.46 22.86 -33.12
CA SER A 133 -18.00 21.81 -32.25
C SER A 133 -17.06 20.61 -32.15
N ILE A 134 -16.49 20.17 -33.30
CA ILE A 134 -15.49 19.08 -33.34
C ILE A 134 -14.25 19.46 -32.52
N PHE A 135 -13.78 20.70 -32.63
CA PHE A 135 -12.64 21.19 -31.85
C PHE A 135 -12.89 21.13 -30.34
N VAL A 136 -14.04 21.58 -29.88
CA VAL A 136 -14.40 21.52 -28.45
C VAL A 136 -14.46 20.08 -27.94
N ILE A 137 -15.00 19.14 -28.73
CA ILE A 137 -15.05 17.72 -28.40
C ILE A 137 -13.63 17.14 -28.27
N ILE A 138 -12.75 17.44 -29.22
CA ILE A 138 -11.37 16.97 -29.23
C ILE A 138 -10.61 17.50 -28.02
N VAL A 139 -10.72 18.80 -27.71
CA VAL A 139 -10.11 19.42 -26.52
C VAL A 139 -10.64 18.79 -25.24
N GLY A 140 -11.95 18.55 -25.14
CA GLY A 140 -12.58 17.87 -24.02
C GLY A 140 -12.03 16.45 -23.83
N LEU A 141 -11.91 15.66 -24.90
CA LEU A 141 -11.33 14.31 -24.86
C LEU A 141 -9.88 14.32 -24.41
N ILE A 142 -9.09 15.32 -24.79
CA ILE A 142 -7.68 15.43 -24.38
C ILE A 142 -7.57 15.77 -22.90
N VAL A 143 -8.38 16.72 -22.42
CA VAL A 143 -8.41 17.04 -20.99
C VAL A 143 -8.79 15.81 -20.19
N ILE A 144 -9.77 15.03 -20.63
CA ILE A 144 -10.16 13.78 -19.98
C ILE A 144 -9.02 12.75 -20.02
N LEU A 145 -8.40 12.54 -21.20
CA LEU A 145 -7.28 11.60 -21.36
C LEU A 145 -6.06 12.03 -20.55
N SER A 146 -5.71 13.32 -20.54
CA SER A 146 -4.57 13.82 -19.76
C SER A 146 -4.82 13.72 -18.26
N SER A 147 -6.05 13.99 -17.78
CA SER A 147 -6.41 13.80 -16.39
C SER A 147 -6.40 12.31 -16.02
N TRP A 148 -6.80 11.43 -16.92
CA TRP A 148 -6.78 9.99 -16.71
C TRP A 148 -5.35 9.42 -16.69
N ILE A 149 -4.46 9.89 -17.56
CA ILE A 149 -3.04 9.51 -17.60
C ILE A 149 -2.30 10.04 -16.37
N SER A 150 -2.64 11.22 -15.88
CA SER A 150 -2.01 11.84 -14.70
C SER A 150 -2.60 11.34 -13.38
N SER A 151 -3.78 10.72 -13.40
CA SER A 151 -4.40 10.20 -12.17
C SER A 151 -3.64 8.99 -11.63
N GLU A 152 -3.32 9.03 -10.34
CA GLU A 152 -2.87 7.86 -9.63
C GLU A 152 -4.07 6.92 -9.43
N HIS A 153 -3.98 5.73 -9.98
CA HIS A 153 -4.99 4.71 -9.74
C HIS A 153 -4.56 3.84 -8.55
N ALA A 154 -5.44 3.67 -7.60
CA ALA A 154 -5.25 2.67 -6.57
C ALA A 154 -5.13 1.29 -7.23
N VAL A 155 -4.15 0.52 -6.80
CA VAL A 155 -4.03 -0.87 -7.24
C VAL A 155 -5.26 -1.61 -6.73
N ARG A 156 -6.07 -2.15 -7.67
CA ARG A 156 -7.15 -3.04 -7.31
C ARG A 156 -6.56 -4.43 -7.07
N HIS A 157 -6.97 -5.05 -5.97
CA HIS A 157 -6.53 -6.40 -5.58
C HIS A 157 -5.01 -6.50 -5.35
N ASN A 158 -4.55 -5.90 -4.26
CA ASN A 158 -3.19 -6.13 -3.78
C ASN A 158 -3.17 -7.40 -2.90
N GLU A 159 -3.36 -8.56 -3.54
CA GLU A 159 -3.37 -9.85 -2.86
C GLU A 159 -2.15 -10.08 -1.95
N PRO A 160 -0.91 -9.69 -2.33
CA PRO A 160 0.24 -9.82 -1.44
C PRO A 160 0.10 -9.04 -0.11
N ASN A 161 -0.50 -7.84 -0.12
CA ASN A 161 -0.77 -7.10 1.11
C ASN A 161 -1.95 -7.71 1.88
N ASP A 162 -2.97 -8.22 1.19
CA ASP A 162 -4.11 -8.92 1.82
C ASP A 162 -3.64 -10.20 2.52
N CYS A 163 -2.68 -10.93 1.95
CA CYS A 163 -2.01 -12.06 2.59
C CYS A 163 -1.29 -11.65 3.87
N ALA A 164 -0.52 -10.55 3.83
CA ALA A 164 0.18 -10.02 4.99
C ALA A 164 -0.76 -9.65 6.13
N LEU A 165 -1.87 -8.96 5.80
CA LEU A 165 -2.90 -8.60 6.77
C LEU A 165 -3.61 -9.83 7.36
N ALA A 166 -3.92 -10.84 6.53
CA ALA A 166 -4.54 -12.08 6.98
C ALA A 166 -3.65 -12.83 7.98
N ILE A 167 -2.35 -12.95 7.69
CA ILE A 167 -1.38 -13.55 8.61
C ILE A 167 -1.27 -12.74 9.90
N ALA A 168 -1.12 -11.41 9.81
CA ALA A 168 -1.00 -10.55 10.99
C ALA A 168 -2.21 -10.68 11.92
N MET A 169 -3.41 -10.72 11.36
CA MET A 169 -4.64 -10.90 12.15
C MET A 169 -4.77 -12.30 12.76
N LYS A 170 -4.37 -13.36 12.03
CA LYS A 170 -4.37 -14.73 12.57
C LYS A 170 -3.36 -14.87 13.71
N LEU A 171 -2.14 -14.31 13.56
CA LEU A 171 -1.15 -14.31 14.63
C LEU A 171 -1.65 -13.59 15.88
N LEU A 172 -2.31 -12.44 15.69
CA LEU A 172 -2.90 -11.70 16.79
C LEU A 172 -3.97 -12.49 17.56
N GLU A 173 -4.81 -13.26 16.86
CA GLU A 173 -5.82 -14.11 17.50
C GLU A 173 -5.22 -15.23 18.35
N ASN A 174 -4.15 -15.84 17.85
CA ASN A 174 -3.52 -16.97 18.51
C ASN A 174 -2.53 -16.56 19.61
N HIS A 175 -2.03 -15.32 19.58
CA HIS A 175 -1.03 -14.80 20.51
C HIS A 175 -1.53 -13.52 21.22
N PRO A 176 -2.26 -13.64 22.32
CA PRO A 176 -2.81 -12.48 23.05
C PRO A 176 -1.73 -11.62 23.74
N ASP A 177 -0.49 -12.08 23.79
CA ASP A 177 0.67 -11.38 24.35
C ASP A 177 1.35 -10.42 23.37
N ILE A 178 0.96 -10.43 22.09
CA ILE A 178 1.49 -9.50 21.07
C ILE A 178 0.54 -8.32 20.83
N GLY A 179 1.10 -7.21 20.33
CA GLY A 179 0.34 -6.09 19.79
C GLY A 179 0.43 -6.06 18.25
N LEU A 180 -0.58 -5.48 17.61
CA LEU A 180 -0.57 -5.27 16.15
C LEU A 180 -0.78 -3.80 15.81
N ILE A 181 0.00 -3.29 14.89
CA ILE A 181 -0.14 -1.95 14.32
C ILE A 181 -0.34 -2.05 12.82
N LEU A 182 -1.49 -1.57 12.33
CA LEU A 182 -1.76 -1.44 10.92
C LEU A 182 -1.53 0.01 10.51
N VAL A 183 -0.62 0.24 9.57
CA VAL A 183 -0.11 1.58 9.23
C VAL A 183 -0.68 2.07 7.90
N ASP A 184 -1.43 3.19 7.93
CA ASP A 184 -1.80 3.95 6.73
C ASP A 184 -0.65 4.88 6.32
N GLY A 185 -0.42 5.02 5.02
CA GLY A 185 0.67 5.83 4.46
C GLY A 185 2.03 5.14 4.54
N PHE A 186 2.03 3.82 4.64
CA PHE A 186 3.26 3.02 4.64
C PHE A 186 4.05 3.21 3.33
N TYR A 187 3.39 3.05 2.20
CA TYR A 187 4.02 3.14 0.87
C TYR A 187 4.57 4.53 0.53
N GLN A 188 4.19 5.55 1.28
CA GLN A 188 4.73 6.90 1.17
C GLN A 188 5.80 7.22 2.23
N ASN A 189 6.10 6.25 3.11
CA ASN A 189 6.98 6.41 4.27
C ASN A 189 6.51 7.44 5.32
N VAL A 190 5.31 7.99 5.13
CA VAL A 190 4.76 9.07 5.96
C VAL A 190 4.15 8.50 7.23
N GLY A 191 3.35 7.44 7.09
CA GLY A 191 2.65 6.82 8.22
C GLY A 191 3.61 6.26 9.28
N ILE A 192 4.65 5.54 8.86
CA ILE A 192 5.69 5.01 9.77
C ILE A 192 6.42 6.16 10.47
N SER A 193 6.82 7.19 9.74
CA SER A 193 7.51 8.35 10.33
C SER A 193 6.62 9.06 11.37
N PHE A 194 5.32 9.21 11.09
CA PHE A 194 4.38 9.78 12.06
C PHE A 194 4.20 8.89 13.29
N LEU A 195 4.06 7.59 13.07
CA LEU A 195 3.91 6.63 14.15
C LEU A 195 5.09 6.69 15.11
N LEU A 196 6.32 6.68 14.59
CA LEU A 196 7.55 6.74 15.38
C LEU A 196 7.72 8.08 16.11
N ASN A 197 7.46 9.20 15.44
CA ASN A 197 7.58 10.53 16.04
C ASN A 197 6.59 10.74 17.20
N SER A 198 5.41 10.15 17.09
CA SER A 198 4.36 10.29 18.11
C SER A 198 4.42 9.22 19.19
N ASN A 199 5.06 8.09 18.92
CA ASN A 199 5.12 6.92 19.81
C ASN A 199 6.57 6.48 20.00
N LYS A 200 7.36 7.31 20.69
CA LYS A 200 8.79 7.05 20.93
C LYS A 200 9.09 5.70 21.59
N TRP A 201 8.13 5.18 22.38
CA TRP A 201 8.21 3.87 23.01
C TRP A 201 8.39 2.74 21.97
N LEU A 202 7.84 2.91 20.76
CA LEU A 202 7.88 1.90 19.72
C LEU A 202 9.31 1.60 19.23
N GLN A 203 10.22 2.60 19.26
CA GLN A 203 11.60 2.42 18.83
C GLN A 203 12.38 1.39 19.66
N ASN A 204 11.97 1.13 20.89
CA ASN A 204 12.65 0.21 21.82
C ASN A 204 11.97 -1.16 21.92
N LYS A 205 10.88 -1.40 21.18
CA LYS A 205 10.15 -2.67 21.20
C LYS A 205 10.72 -3.63 20.14
N HIS A 206 10.49 -4.92 20.37
CA HIS A 206 10.76 -5.94 19.36
C HIS A 206 9.64 -5.90 18.32
N CYS A 207 9.97 -5.38 17.15
CA CYS A 207 9.01 -5.18 16.06
C CYS A 207 9.27 -6.21 14.96
N ILE A 208 8.21 -6.89 14.54
CA ILE A 208 8.20 -7.77 13.37
C ILE A 208 7.32 -7.08 12.33
N PHE A 209 7.93 -6.63 11.24
CA PHE A 209 7.19 -6.05 10.12
C PHE A 209 6.87 -7.16 9.11
N ILE A 210 5.59 -7.30 8.81
CA ILE A 210 5.11 -8.21 7.77
C ILE A 210 4.85 -7.37 6.53
N GLY A 211 5.76 -7.50 5.56
CA GLY A 211 5.63 -6.88 4.25
C GLY A 211 4.69 -7.67 3.35
N GLU A 212 4.65 -7.32 2.08
CA GLU A 212 3.83 -8.02 1.10
C GLU A 212 4.26 -9.47 0.94
N ILE A 213 3.29 -10.37 0.82
CA ILE A 213 3.49 -11.81 0.70
C ILE A 213 2.93 -12.27 -0.64
N ASP A 214 3.80 -12.34 -1.64
CA ASP A 214 3.55 -12.98 -2.93
C ASP A 214 3.92 -14.46 -2.81
N THR A 215 2.93 -15.35 -2.80
CA THR A 215 3.14 -16.80 -2.66
C THR A 215 3.92 -17.43 -3.82
N SER A 216 4.11 -16.72 -4.92
CA SER A 216 4.97 -17.14 -6.04
C SER A 216 6.45 -16.77 -5.85
N ALA A 217 6.77 -15.96 -4.85
CA ALA A 217 8.09 -15.40 -4.62
C ALA A 217 8.83 -16.09 -3.47
N ARG A 218 10.11 -15.73 -3.29
CA ARG A 218 10.95 -16.25 -2.21
C ARG A 218 10.81 -15.40 -0.95
N LEU A 219 10.90 -16.05 0.19
CA LEU A 219 10.97 -15.36 1.48
C LEU A 219 12.25 -14.54 1.60
N CYS A 220 12.09 -13.32 2.04
CA CYS A 220 13.14 -12.35 2.33
C CYS A 220 13.05 -11.90 3.78
N THR A 221 14.17 -11.84 4.45
CA THR A 221 14.25 -11.34 5.82
C THR A 221 15.30 -10.24 5.91
N TYR A 222 14.93 -9.10 6.48
CA TYR A 222 15.83 -7.97 6.67
C TYR A 222 15.83 -7.51 8.13
N ALA A 223 17.02 -7.23 8.67
CA ALA A 223 17.15 -6.52 9.93
C ALA A 223 17.12 -4.99 9.68
N ASN A 224 16.90 -4.21 10.74
CA ASN A 224 16.91 -2.74 10.67
C ASN A 224 18.22 -2.15 10.13
N THR A 225 19.34 -2.87 10.28
CA THR A 225 20.67 -2.50 9.77
C THR A 225 20.90 -2.90 8.30
N SER A 226 19.96 -3.60 7.68
CA SER A 226 20.09 -4.04 6.29
C SER A 226 20.15 -2.84 5.33
N PRO A 227 21.09 -2.83 4.36
CA PRO A 227 21.22 -1.71 3.41
C PRO A 227 19.95 -1.42 2.63
N GLN A 228 19.12 -2.45 2.41
CA GLN A 228 17.82 -2.33 1.73
C GLN A 228 16.84 -1.41 2.49
N LEU A 229 16.95 -1.35 3.82
CA LEU A 229 16.10 -0.52 4.67
C LEU A 229 16.68 0.87 4.95
N ALA A 230 17.92 1.17 4.55
CA ALA A 230 18.64 2.40 4.91
C ALA A 230 17.88 3.70 4.52
N ASN A 231 17.11 3.67 3.44
CA ASN A 231 16.31 4.81 2.96
C ASN A 231 14.84 4.75 3.41
N ASN A 232 14.47 3.79 4.26
CA ASN A 232 13.12 3.58 4.74
C ASN A 232 13.01 4.02 6.21
N ALA A 233 11.85 4.53 6.63
CA ALA A 233 11.60 4.88 8.02
C ALA A 233 11.73 3.67 8.98
N LEU A 234 11.63 2.44 8.45
CA LEU A 234 11.84 1.21 9.20
C LEU A 234 13.26 1.11 9.81
N SER A 235 14.27 1.75 9.20
CA SER A 235 15.63 1.78 9.77
C SER A 235 15.74 2.50 11.12
N GLN A 236 14.73 3.28 11.50
CA GLN A 236 14.69 4.00 12.78
C GLN A 236 14.32 3.11 13.98
N PHE A 237 13.82 1.89 13.74
CA PHE A 237 13.57 0.93 14.81
C PHE A 237 14.89 0.32 15.29
N LYS A 238 15.07 0.15 16.61
CA LYS A 238 16.28 -0.48 17.15
C LYS A 238 16.27 -2.01 16.98
N HIS A 239 15.10 -2.62 17.09
CA HIS A 239 14.93 -4.07 17.05
C HIS A 239 13.78 -4.39 16.06
N LEU A 240 14.10 -4.40 14.78
CA LEU A 240 13.15 -4.72 13.72
C LEU A 240 13.65 -5.91 12.92
N ILE A 241 12.76 -6.86 12.69
CA ILE A 241 12.92 -7.88 11.66
C ILE A 241 11.78 -7.67 10.66
N PHE A 242 12.14 -7.59 9.40
CA PHE A 242 11.21 -7.40 8.31
C PHE A 242 11.12 -8.70 7.51
N TYR A 243 9.92 -9.25 7.36
CA TYR A 243 9.62 -10.43 6.57
C TYR A 243 8.77 -10.05 5.36
N ALA A 244 9.15 -10.51 4.19
CA ALA A 244 8.35 -10.40 2.98
C ALA A 244 8.62 -11.56 2.03
N MET A 245 7.66 -11.91 1.19
CA MET A 245 7.87 -12.80 0.07
C MET A 245 7.84 -11.97 -1.22
N THR A 246 8.99 -11.82 -1.86
CA THR A 246 9.15 -10.97 -3.03
C THR A 246 10.28 -11.50 -3.93
N ASP A 247 10.28 -11.13 -5.19
CA ASP A 247 11.37 -11.47 -6.11
C ASP A 247 12.61 -10.62 -5.77
N PHE A 248 13.62 -11.26 -5.16
CA PHE A 248 14.83 -10.65 -4.63
C PHE A 248 15.64 -9.85 -5.65
N GLN A 249 15.68 -10.28 -6.90
CA GLN A 249 16.51 -9.60 -7.90
C GLN A 249 15.97 -8.26 -8.31
N LYS A 250 14.73 -7.94 -7.93
CA LYS A 250 14.05 -6.73 -8.40
C LYS A 250 13.40 -5.89 -7.30
N SER A 251 13.19 -6.40 -6.06
CA SER A 251 12.36 -5.73 -5.01
C SER A 251 11.08 -5.07 -5.59
N LYS A 252 10.58 -5.61 -6.69
CA LYS A 252 9.52 -5.04 -7.50
C LYS A 252 8.35 -5.99 -7.50
N ILE A 253 7.33 -5.63 -6.77
CA ILE A 253 6.09 -6.40 -6.77
C ILE A 253 5.42 -6.24 -8.13
N ASN A 254 5.16 -7.37 -8.76
CA ASN A 254 4.36 -7.42 -9.97
C ASN A 254 2.90 -7.46 -9.53
N PHE A 255 2.20 -6.33 -9.61
CA PHE A 255 0.78 -6.23 -9.27
C PHE A 255 -0.13 -6.92 -10.31
N ARG A 256 0.26 -8.06 -10.80
CA ARG A 256 -0.64 -8.93 -11.55
C ARG A 256 -1.40 -9.77 -10.54
N ARG A 257 -2.64 -10.10 -10.89
CA ARG A 257 -3.46 -11.04 -10.15
C ARG A 257 -2.66 -12.32 -9.93
N CYS A 258 -2.20 -12.54 -8.69
CA CYS A 258 -1.47 -13.73 -8.31
C CYS A 258 -2.48 -14.74 -7.79
N GLU A 259 -2.41 -15.98 -8.26
CA GLU A 259 -3.11 -17.06 -7.58
C GLU A 259 -2.43 -17.28 -6.22
N VAL A 260 -3.17 -17.10 -5.14
CA VAL A 260 -2.65 -17.28 -3.79
C VAL A 260 -2.58 -18.77 -3.46
N ASP A 261 -1.36 -19.29 -3.24
CA ASP A 261 -1.17 -20.62 -2.71
C ASP A 261 -1.31 -20.59 -1.17
N PHE A 262 -2.43 -21.07 -0.69
CA PHE A 262 -2.74 -21.11 0.74
C PHE A 262 -1.85 -22.08 1.55
N ASN A 263 -1.18 -23.04 0.93
CA ASN A 263 -0.23 -23.90 1.64
C ASN A 263 1.05 -23.12 1.92
N ILE A 264 1.51 -22.33 0.96
CA ILE A 264 2.66 -21.43 1.16
C ILE A 264 2.33 -20.36 2.20
N LEU A 265 1.12 -19.80 2.15
CA LEU A 265 0.66 -18.82 3.13
C LEU A 265 0.62 -19.41 4.56
N GLU A 266 0.18 -20.63 4.72
CA GLU A 266 0.18 -21.36 5.99
C GLU A 266 1.60 -21.63 6.48
N ASN A 267 2.51 -22.03 5.59
CA ASN A 267 3.93 -22.21 5.94
C ASN A 267 4.55 -20.89 6.42
N MET A 268 4.22 -19.77 5.79
CA MET A 268 4.68 -18.45 6.22
C MET A 268 4.11 -18.07 7.60
N TYR A 269 2.83 -18.36 7.84
CA TYR A 269 2.22 -18.18 9.14
C TYR A 269 2.97 -18.98 10.22
N GLN A 270 3.21 -20.29 10.00
CA GLN A 270 3.91 -21.14 10.95
C GLN A 270 5.36 -20.71 11.20
N LEU A 271 6.02 -20.14 10.20
CA LEU A 271 7.37 -19.58 10.34
C LEU A 271 7.33 -18.37 11.27
N LEU A 272 6.42 -17.42 11.03
CA LEU A 272 6.29 -16.23 11.85
C LEU A 272 5.82 -16.55 13.28
N GLU A 273 4.99 -17.57 13.45
CA GLU A 273 4.55 -18.06 14.75
C GLU A 273 5.72 -18.55 15.63
N LYS A 274 6.74 -19.14 15.02
CA LYS A 274 7.95 -19.57 15.72
C LYS A 274 8.84 -18.42 16.18
N GLU A 275 8.75 -17.27 15.54
CA GLU A 275 9.49 -16.04 15.89
C GLU A 275 8.82 -15.25 17.02
N LEU A 276 7.55 -15.52 17.26
CA LEU A 276 6.76 -14.94 18.36
C LEU A 276 6.93 -15.73 19.64
#